data_95be5d3173e65d5ca11dd4bbd6430c3a
#
_entry.id   95be5d3173e65d5ca11dd4bbd6430c3a
#
_cell.length_a   1.000
_cell.length_b   1.000
_cell.length_c   1.000
_cell.angle_alpha   90.00
_cell.angle_beta   90.00
_cell.angle_gamma   90.00
#
_symmetry.space_group_name_H-M   'P 1'
#
loop_
_entity.id
_entity.type
_entity.pdbx_description
1 polymer ?
#
loop_
_entity_poly.entity_id
_entity_poly.type
_entity_poly.pdbx_seq_one_letter_code
_entity_poly.pdbx_strand_id
1 'polypeptide(L)'
;MRRSGVSLLVGLLMVWAAPAAWATTYAIDHDHTTIGFKIRHLFSKVQGTFDQFEGSFDYVPGHPEQWKAVATMQAASIDTRVAERDKHLRSKDFFEVDTYPTITFTSTGVTDATATSAKLNGVFTLHGVQKPVTLNLEMHGEAKDPWGNQRSGFTATTTINRKDFGLTWNQVVETGQVLVGEEVEITLEVEGIVK
;
A
#
# COMPACT_ATOMS: atom_id res chain seq x y z
N MET A 1 61.70 50.78 -9.26
CA MET A 1 60.58 50.09 -9.94
C MET A 1 60.26 48.79 -9.24
N ARG A 2 59.17 48.77 -8.43
CA ARG A 2 58.73 47.54 -7.66
C ARG A 2 57.61 46.90 -8.47
N ARG A 3 57.84 45.65 -8.91
CA ARG A 3 56.81 44.85 -9.55
C ARG A 3 56.04 44.08 -8.48
N SER A 4 54.75 44.43 -8.30
CA SER A 4 53.84 43.67 -7.44
C SER A 4 53.28 42.47 -8.20
N GLY A 5 53.64 41.27 -7.74
CA GLY A 5 53.05 40.02 -8.25
C GLY A 5 51.70 39.75 -7.54
N VAL A 6 50.64 39.67 -8.32
CA VAL A 6 49.30 39.23 -7.86
C VAL A 6 49.25 37.71 -7.99
N SER A 7 49.26 37.02 -6.83
CA SER A 7 49.03 35.56 -6.80
C SER A 7 47.55 35.26 -6.87
N LEU A 8 47.13 34.62 -7.94
CA LEU A 8 45.76 34.11 -8.14
C LEU A 8 45.63 32.76 -7.42
N LEU A 9 44.94 32.74 -6.28
CA LEU A 9 44.56 31.50 -5.60
C LEU A 9 43.35 30.90 -6.31
N VAL A 10 43.55 29.83 -7.10
CA VAL A 10 42.47 29.04 -7.68
C VAL A 10 42.02 28.05 -6.59
N GLY A 11 40.88 28.35 -5.95
CA GLY A 11 40.23 27.45 -5.03
C GLY A 11 39.59 26.29 -5.77
N LEU A 12 40.12 25.08 -5.60
CA LEU A 12 39.55 23.85 -6.12
C LEU A 12 38.36 23.46 -5.26
N LEU A 13 37.11 23.70 -5.73
CA LEU A 13 35.90 23.21 -5.12
C LEU A 13 35.80 21.69 -5.35
N MET A 14 36.13 20.88 -4.33
CA MET A 14 35.84 19.45 -4.31
C MET A 14 34.33 19.27 -4.11
N VAL A 15 33.62 18.94 -5.17
CA VAL A 15 32.23 18.45 -5.10
C VAL A 15 32.29 17.02 -4.59
N TRP A 16 31.94 16.82 -3.32
CA TRP A 16 31.73 15.48 -2.79
C TRP A 16 30.40 14.97 -3.34
N ALA A 17 30.46 14.04 -4.27
CA ALA A 17 29.29 13.25 -4.65
C ALA A 17 28.93 12.36 -3.47
N ALA A 18 27.76 12.59 -2.85
CA ALA A 18 27.23 11.66 -1.88
C ALA A 18 27.01 10.29 -2.57
N PRO A 19 27.38 9.18 -1.92
CA PRO A 19 27.10 7.86 -2.50
C PRO A 19 25.58 7.75 -2.72
N ALA A 20 25.16 7.32 -3.90
CA ALA A 20 23.78 6.99 -4.17
C ALA A 20 23.36 5.88 -3.20
N ALA A 21 22.39 6.18 -2.32
CA ALA A 21 21.79 5.16 -1.47
C ALA A 21 21.02 4.20 -2.40
N TRP A 22 21.41 2.92 -2.40
CA TRP A 22 20.69 1.90 -3.14
C TRP A 22 19.39 1.58 -2.40
N ALA A 23 18.30 1.44 -3.15
CA ALA A 23 17.03 1.04 -2.57
C ALA A 23 17.16 -0.37 -1.99
N THR A 24 16.73 -0.53 -0.73
CA THR A 24 16.60 -1.84 -0.12
C THR A 24 15.21 -2.39 -0.43
N THR A 25 15.17 -3.58 -1.04
CA THR A 25 13.91 -4.27 -1.33
C THR A 25 13.53 -5.19 -0.18
N TYR A 26 12.34 -5.01 0.33
CA TYR A 26 11.73 -5.82 1.37
C TYR A 26 10.66 -6.71 0.75
N ALA A 27 10.71 -8.02 1.01
CA ALA A 27 9.58 -8.91 0.76
C ALA A 27 8.54 -8.73 1.86
N ILE A 28 7.27 -8.63 1.52
CA ILE A 28 6.19 -8.58 2.52
C ILE A 28 6.24 -9.87 3.34
N ASP A 29 6.31 -9.72 4.66
CA ASP A 29 6.27 -10.83 5.62
C ASP A 29 4.80 -11.15 5.92
N HIS A 30 4.37 -12.33 5.48
CA HIS A 30 3.00 -12.78 5.61
C HIS A 30 2.56 -12.91 7.08
N ASP A 31 3.46 -13.33 7.97
CA ASP A 31 3.11 -13.61 9.36
C ASP A 31 2.95 -12.33 10.21
N HIS A 32 3.49 -11.20 9.72
CA HIS A 32 3.45 -9.91 10.43
C HIS A 32 2.72 -8.83 9.63
N THR A 33 1.99 -9.21 8.56
CA THR A 33 1.24 -8.26 7.73
C THR A 33 -0.25 -8.57 7.78
N THR A 34 -1.07 -7.52 7.86
CA THR A 34 -2.53 -7.62 7.76
C THR A 34 -3.05 -6.74 6.64
N ILE A 35 -3.85 -7.32 5.74
CA ILE A 35 -4.60 -6.60 4.70
C ILE A 35 -6.07 -6.59 5.09
N GLY A 36 -6.52 -5.50 5.70
CA GLY A 36 -7.84 -5.36 6.26
C GLY A 36 -8.74 -4.37 5.55
N PHE A 37 -10.05 -4.57 5.66
CA PHE A 37 -11.04 -3.62 5.21
C PHE A 37 -12.23 -3.52 6.16
N LYS A 38 -12.97 -2.41 6.06
CA LYS A 38 -14.24 -2.17 6.77
C LYS A 38 -15.26 -1.58 5.82
N ILE A 39 -16.51 -2.04 5.91
CA ILE A 39 -17.61 -1.52 5.12
C ILE A 39 -18.87 -1.38 5.97
N ARG A 40 -19.65 -0.32 5.76
CA ARG A 40 -20.95 -0.11 6.44
C ARG A 40 -21.93 -1.22 6.05
N HIS A 41 -22.61 -1.77 7.05
CA HIS A 41 -23.73 -2.68 6.90
C HIS A 41 -24.85 -2.22 7.86
N LEU A 42 -25.88 -1.58 7.34
CA LEU A 42 -26.94 -0.92 8.11
C LEU A 42 -26.35 -0.07 9.25
N PHE A 43 -26.38 -0.59 10.47
CA PHE A 43 -26.03 0.12 11.71
C PHE A 43 -24.60 -0.13 12.20
N SER A 44 -23.89 -1.09 11.61
CA SER A 44 -22.52 -1.49 12.00
C SER A 44 -21.55 -1.45 10.85
N LYS A 45 -20.27 -1.74 11.10
CA LYS A 45 -19.28 -2.01 10.07
C LYS A 45 -18.92 -3.49 10.08
N VAL A 46 -19.02 -4.16 8.94
CA VAL A 46 -18.38 -5.46 8.71
C VAL A 46 -16.91 -5.23 8.48
N GLN A 47 -16.08 -6.04 9.12
CA GLN A 47 -14.64 -6.10 8.93
C GLN A 47 -14.28 -7.42 8.24
N GLY A 48 -13.25 -7.40 7.43
CA GLY A 48 -12.67 -8.58 6.82
C GLY A 48 -11.21 -8.38 6.48
N THR A 49 -10.54 -9.49 6.12
CA THR A 49 -9.15 -9.56 5.68
C THR A 49 -9.05 -10.30 4.37
N PHE A 50 -7.89 -10.17 3.71
CA PHE A 50 -7.44 -11.10 2.67
C PHE A 50 -6.22 -11.82 3.22
N ASP A 51 -6.32 -13.14 3.37
CA ASP A 51 -5.34 -13.94 4.09
C ASP A 51 -4.26 -14.55 3.18
N GLN A 52 -4.39 -14.44 1.85
CA GLN A 52 -3.37 -14.88 0.88
C GLN A 52 -2.93 -13.70 0.02
N PHE A 53 -1.72 -13.28 0.23
CA PHE A 53 -1.11 -12.16 -0.49
C PHE A 53 0.40 -12.35 -0.60
N GLU A 54 0.98 -11.63 -1.54
CA GLU A 54 2.43 -11.51 -1.73
C GLU A 54 2.76 -10.11 -2.22
N GLY A 55 4.01 -9.71 -2.10
CA GLY A 55 4.46 -8.42 -2.59
C GLY A 55 5.85 -8.06 -2.13
N SER A 56 6.24 -6.85 -2.49
CA SER A 56 7.49 -6.24 -2.03
C SER A 56 7.38 -4.72 -2.06
N PHE A 57 8.25 -4.08 -1.31
CA PHE A 57 8.42 -2.64 -1.37
C PHE A 57 9.91 -2.26 -1.30
N ASP A 58 10.25 -1.18 -1.99
CA ASP A 58 11.54 -0.53 -1.91
C ASP A 58 11.41 0.66 -0.96
N TYR A 59 12.31 0.73 0.02
CA TYR A 59 12.35 1.83 0.97
C TYR A 59 13.78 2.35 1.12
N VAL A 60 13.92 3.67 1.02
CA VAL A 60 15.17 4.38 1.27
C VAL A 60 14.85 5.57 2.17
N PRO A 61 15.33 5.59 3.42
CA PRO A 61 15.12 6.71 4.32
C PRO A 61 15.60 8.04 3.71
N GLY A 62 14.72 9.05 3.70
CA GLY A 62 15.02 10.37 3.14
C GLY A 62 15.00 10.48 1.60
N HIS A 63 14.70 9.38 0.88
CA HIS A 63 14.62 9.35 -0.58
C HIS A 63 13.28 8.80 -1.09
N PRO A 64 12.17 9.51 -0.84
CA PRO A 64 10.83 9.02 -1.19
C PRO A 64 10.63 8.82 -2.70
N GLU A 65 11.41 9.48 -3.53
CA GLU A 65 11.39 9.29 -4.99
C GLU A 65 11.82 7.88 -5.42
N GLN A 66 12.47 7.14 -4.53
CA GLN A 66 12.89 5.76 -4.76
C GLN A 66 11.92 4.72 -4.17
N TRP A 67 10.91 5.15 -3.39
CA TRP A 67 9.97 4.21 -2.78
C TRP A 67 9.03 3.64 -3.82
N LYS A 68 8.86 2.33 -3.78
CA LYS A 68 7.96 1.57 -4.66
C LYS A 68 7.27 0.49 -3.85
N ALA A 69 6.10 0.07 -4.30
CA ALA A 69 5.42 -1.09 -3.75
C ALA A 69 4.63 -1.82 -4.83
N VAL A 70 4.65 -3.13 -4.75
CA VAL A 70 3.78 -4.01 -5.53
C VAL A 70 3.19 -5.06 -4.60
N ALA A 71 1.91 -5.33 -4.75
CA ALA A 71 1.21 -6.35 -3.97
C ALA A 71 0.16 -7.04 -4.82
N THR A 72 -0.02 -8.33 -4.57
CA THR A 72 -1.07 -9.18 -5.15
C THR A 72 -1.76 -9.93 -4.03
N MET A 73 -3.09 -9.87 -4.00
CA MET A 73 -3.94 -10.59 -3.05
C MET A 73 -4.82 -11.57 -3.82
N GLN A 74 -5.02 -12.75 -3.28
CA GLN A 74 -5.99 -13.70 -3.81
C GLN A 74 -7.40 -13.31 -3.36
N ALA A 75 -8.29 -12.96 -4.30
CA ALA A 75 -9.66 -12.54 -3.98
C ALA A 75 -10.44 -13.61 -3.23
N ALA A 76 -10.16 -14.89 -3.50
CA ALA A 76 -10.77 -16.04 -2.83
C ALA A 76 -10.39 -16.16 -1.35
N SER A 77 -9.30 -15.52 -0.90
CA SER A 77 -8.83 -15.57 0.48
C SER A 77 -9.56 -14.62 1.43
N ILE A 78 -10.62 -13.96 0.96
CA ILE A 78 -11.43 -13.08 1.79
C ILE A 78 -12.04 -13.84 2.98
N ASP A 79 -11.83 -13.30 4.17
CA ASP A 79 -12.40 -13.78 5.44
C ASP A 79 -13.08 -12.61 6.19
N THR A 80 -14.36 -12.75 6.46
CA THR A 80 -15.14 -11.85 7.30
C THR A 80 -15.63 -12.55 8.57
N ARG A 81 -15.12 -13.75 8.89
CA ARG A 81 -15.47 -14.61 10.04
C ARG A 81 -16.90 -15.16 9.98
N VAL A 82 -17.53 -15.16 8.80
CA VAL A 82 -18.86 -15.73 8.56
C VAL A 82 -18.83 -16.46 7.21
N ALA A 83 -18.76 -17.78 7.25
CA ALA A 83 -18.54 -18.64 6.07
C ALA A 83 -19.55 -18.41 4.93
N GLU A 84 -20.83 -18.26 5.27
CA GLU A 84 -21.88 -18.01 4.24
C GLU A 84 -21.73 -16.64 3.59
N ARG A 85 -21.32 -15.64 4.33
CA ARG A 85 -21.01 -14.30 3.77
C ARG A 85 -19.77 -14.37 2.87
N ASP A 86 -18.72 -15.05 3.30
CA ASP A 86 -17.49 -15.20 2.52
C ASP A 86 -17.75 -15.97 1.22
N LYS A 87 -18.60 -17.00 1.26
CA LYS A 87 -19.07 -17.71 0.07
C LYS A 87 -19.81 -16.77 -0.88
N HIS A 88 -20.71 -15.92 -0.38
CA HIS A 88 -21.43 -14.93 -1.20
C HIS A 88 -20.49 -13.87 -1.77
N LEU A 89 -19.53 -13.39 -0.98
CA LEU A 89 -18.52 -12.43 -1.44
C LEU A 89 -17.66 -12.98 -2.58
N ARG A 90 -17.36 -14.28 -2.60
CA ARG A 90 -16.63 -14.93 -3.69
C ARG A 90 -17.44 -15.11 -4.96
N SER A 91 -18.79 -15.03 -4.90
CA SER A 91 -19.67 -15.26 -6.03
C SER A 91 -19.65 -14.11 -7.04
N LYS A 92 -20.33 -14.31 -8.17
CA LYS A 92 -20.51 -13.31 -9.24
C LYS A 92 -21.28 -12.04 -8.82
N ASP A 93 -21.93 -12.08 -7.67
CA ASP A 93 -22.61 -10.90 -7.12
C ASP A 93 -21.60 -9.88 -6.56
N PHE A 94 -20.38 -10.33 -6.24
CA PHE A 94 -19.32 -9.50 -5.66
C PHE A 94 -17.97 -9.67 -6.37
N PHE A 95 -17.03 -10.43 -5.81
CA PHE A 95 -15.66 -10.51 -6.33
C PHE A 95 -15.53 -11.38 -7.60
N GLU A 96 -16.49 -12.30 -7.85
CA GLU A 96 -16.45 -13.21 -9.00
C GLU A 96 -15.07 -13.86 -9.16
N VAL A 97 -14.60 -14.51 -8.09
CA VAL A 97 -13.21 -14.94 -7.95
C VAL A 97 -12.73 -15.93 -9.02
N ASP A 98 -13.64 -16.65 -9.66
CA ASP A 98 -13.33 -17.55 -10.78
C ASP A 98 -12.93 -16.77 -12.05
N THR A 99 -13.47 -15.56 -12.22
CA THR A 99 -13.16 -14.67 -13.36
C THR A 99 -12.04 -13.66 -12.99
N TYR A 100 -12.06 -13.16 -11.77
CA TYR A 100 -11.13 -12.15 -11.26
C TYR A 100 -10.41 -12.66 -10.01
N PRO A 101 -9.48 -13.60 -10.15
CA PRO A 101 -8.86 -14.30 -9.01
C PRO A 101 -7.97 -13.40 -8.14
N THR A 102 -7.47 -12.29 -8.68
CA THR A 102 -6.49 -11.45 -8.00
C THR A 102 -6.95 -9.99 -7.87
N ILE A 103 -6.52 -9.37 -6.78
CA ILE A 103 -6.55 -7.93 -6.53
C ILE A 103 -5.09 -7.46 -6.51
N THR A 104 -4.75 -6.38 -7.22
CA THR A 104 -3.36 -5.92 -7.29
C THR A 104 -3.22 -4.44 -7.00
N PHE A 105 -2.06 -4.06 -6.48
CA PHE A 105 -1.62 -2.68 -6.38
C PHE A 105 -0.20 -2.54 -6.93
N THR A 106 0.02 -1.52 -7.76
CA THR A 106 1.36 -1.16 -8.25
C THR A 106 1.53 0.35 -8.08
N SER A 107 2.53 0.75 -7.32
CA SER A 107 2.83 2.16 -7.10
C SER A 107 3.33 2.85 -8.37
N THR A 108 3.01 4.12 -8.50
CA THR A 108 3.46 4.99 -9.62
C THR A 108 4.31 6.16 -9.15
N GLY A 109 4.32 6.45 -7.86
CA GLY A 109 5.13 7.51 -7.28
C GLY A 109 4.68 7.92 -5.89
N VAL A 110 5.47 8.76 -5.26
CA VAL A 110 5.24 9.27 -3.90
C VAL A 110 5.08 10.78 -3.93
N THR A 111 4.15 11.30 -3.13
CA THR A 111 3.94 12.74 -2.92
C THR A 111 3.80 13.04 -1.42
N ASP A 112 3.89 14.32 -1.05
CA ASP A 112 3.69 14.81 0.32
C ASP A 112 4.54 14.07 1.38
N ALA A 113 5.76 13.64 1.00
CA ALA A 113 6.63 12.88 1.89
C ALA A 113 7.24 13.77 2.99
N THR A 114 7.22 13.23 4.20
CA THR A 114 7.91 13.76 5.39
C THR A 114 8.88 12.68 5.91
N ALA A 115 9.43 12.86 7.11
CA ALA A 115 10.27 11.84 7.73
C ALA A 115 9.51 10.54 8.08
N THR A 116 8.20 10.64 8.35
CA THR A 116 7.39 9.52 8.89
C THR A 116 6.09 9.29 8.13
N SER A 117 5.75 10.10 7.14
CA SER A 117 4.51 9.96 6.39
C SER A 117 4.71 10.29 4.92
N ALA A 118 3.87 9.73 4.05
CA ALA A 118 3.86 10.03 2.63
C ALA A 118 2.49 9.67 2.02
N LYS A 119 2.27 10.09 0.77
CA LYS A 119 1.20 9.57 -0.08
C LYS A 119 1.81 8.71 -1.18
N LEU A 120 1.48 7.44 -1.20
CA LEU A 120 1.87 6.50 -2.25
C LEU A 120 0.75 6.42 -3.29
N ASN A 121 1.01 6.97 -4.46
CA ASN A 121 0.10 6.90 -5.59
C ASN A 121 0.32 5.60 -6.35
N GLY A 122 -0.73 4.99 -6.87
CA GLY A 122 -0.62 3.74 -7.61
C GLY A 122 -1.87 3.40 -8.40
N VAL A 123 -1.77 2.30 -9.14
CA VAL A 123 -2.89 1.67 -9.84
C VAL A 123 -3.38 0.51 -9.01
N PHE A 124 -4.63 0.55 -8.62
CA PHE A 124 -5.34 -0.53 -7.92
C PHE A 124 -6.25 -1.24 -8.91
N THR A 125 -6.12 -2.57 -8.99
CA THR A 125 -6.96 -3.41 -9.83
C THR A 125 -7.85 -4.26 -8.95
N LEU A 126 -9.15 -4.14 -9.12
CA LEU A 126 -10.15 -4.90 -8.40
C LEU A 126 -11.28 -5.28 -9.37
N HIS A 127 -11.71 -6.55 -9.35
CA HIS A 127 -12.78 -7.04 -10.23
C HIS A 127 -12.54 -6.72 -11.72
N GLY A 128 -11.28 -6.83 -12.17
CA GLY A 128 -10.85 -6.49 -13.52
C GLY A 128 -10.77 -5.00 -13.87
N VAL A 129 -11.20 -4.11 -12.97
CA VAL A 129 -11.20 -2.66 -13.19
C VAL A 129 -9.96 -2.03 -12.55
N GLN A 130 -9.24 -1.21 -13.32
CA GLN A 130 -8.07 -0.45 -12.87
C GLN A 130 -8.45 0.99 -12.55
N LYS A 131 -8.06 1.47 -11.37
CA LYS A 131 -8.24 2.87 -10.96
C LYS A 131 -6.98 3.41 -10.27
N PRO A 132 -6.68 4.70 -10.44
CA PRO A 132 -5.69 5.36 -9.60
C PRO A 132 -6.20 5.43 -8.16
N VAL A 133 -5.35 5.03 -7.21
CA VAL A 133 -5.62 5.09 -5.77
C VAL A 133 -4.41 5.67 -5.07
N THR A 134 -4.64 6.49 -4.05
CA THR A 134 -3.61 7.03 -3.19
C THR A 134 -3.72 6.37 -1.81
N LEU A 135 -2.62 5.79 -1.34
CA LEU A 135 -2.48 5.27 0.02
C LEU A 135 -1.80 6.34 0.89
N ASN A 136 -2.40 6.66 2.04
CA ASN A 136 -1.72 7.46 3.05
C ASN A 136 -0.83 6.54 3.87
N LEU A 137 0.47 6.79 3.86
CA LEU A 137 1.48 5.99 4.56
C LEU A 137 1.88 6.64 5.88
N GLU A 138 2.06 5.81 6.90
CA GLU A 138 2.78 6.10 8.12
C GLU A 138 3.93 5.10 8.24
N MET A 139 5.18 5.60 8.17
CA MET A 139 6.39 4.77 8.19
C MET A 139 6.80 4.51 9.63
N HIS A 140 7.09 3.26 9.96
CA HIS A 140 7.55 2.84 11.29
C HIS A 140 9.08 2.70 11.38
N GLY A 141 9.78 2.89 10.24
CA GLY A 141 11.24 2.86 10.16
C GLY A 141 11.79 1.48 9.87
N GLU A 142 13.05 1.28 10.28
CA GLU A 142 13.82 0.06 10.04
C GLU A 142 14.43 -0.44 11.35
N ALA A 143 14.48 -1.76 11.51
CA ALA A 143 15.11 -2.41 12.65
C ALA A 143 15.68 -3.78 12.26
N LYS A 144 16.62 -4.28 13.07
CA LYS A 144 17.02 -5.69 12.99
C LYS A 144 16.25 -6.49 14.01
N ASP A 145 15.72 -7.63 13.57
CA ASP A 145 15.09 -8.59 14.46
C ASP A 145 16.15 -9.36 15.30
N PRO A 146 15.73 -10.13 16.32
CA PRO A 146 16.66 -10.90 17.16
C PRO A 146 17.48 -11.96 16.41
N TRP A 147 17.08 -12.32 15.19
CA TRP A 147 17.78 -13.28 14.34
C TRP A 147 18.72 -12.60 13.34
N GLY A 148 18.78 -11.25 13.35
CA GLY A 148 19.68 -10.46 12.51
C GLY A 148 19.11 -10.03 11.17
N ASN A 149 17.85 -10.34 10.87
CA ASN A 149 17.22 -9.90 9.63
C ASN A 149 16.87 -8.40 9.70
N GLN A 150 17.14 -7.68 8.62
CA GLN A 150 16.70 -6.29 8.47
C GLN A 150 15.21 -6.27 8.13
N ARG A 151 14.43 -5.53 8.90
CA ARG A 151 12.99 -5.33 8.74
C ARG A 151 12.64 -3.86 8.58
N SER A 152 11.55 -3.59 7.86
CA SER A 152 10.92 -2.28 7.77
C SER A 152 9.41 -2.44 7.72
N GLY A 153 8.67 -1.41 8.12
CA GLY A 153 7.22 -1.51 8.13
C GLY A 153 6.52 -0.16 8.01
N PHE A 154 5.26 -0.23 7.65
CA PHE A 154 4.38 0.92 7.52
C PHE A 154 2.91 0.54 7.70
N THR A 155 2.12 1.52 8.14
CA THR A 155 0.65 1.47 8.02
C THR A 155 0.25 2.21 6.76
N ALA A 156 -0.65 1.65 5.95
CA ALA A 156 -1.22 2.32 4.78
C ALA A 156 -2.74 2.33 4.87
N THR A 157 -3.35 3.49 4.62
CA THR A 157 -4.81 3.65 4.66
C THR A 157 -5.34 4.32 3.40
N THR A 158 -6.54 3.90 2.99
CA THR A 158 -7.31 4.58 1.94
C THR A 158 -8.79 4.27 2.07
N THR A 159 -9.62 5.01 1.33
CA THR A 159 -11.04 4.70 1.15
C THR A 159 -11.34 4.68 -0.33
N ILE A 160 -12.02 3.64 -0.78
CA ILE A 160 -12.47 3.49 -2.17
C ILE A 160 -13.99 3.36 -2.24
N ASN A 161 -14.58 3.74 -3.37
CA ASN A 161 -15.99 3.40 -3.66
C ASN A 161 -16.02 2.06 -4.42
N ARG A 162 -16.64 1.03 -3.82
CA ARG A 162 -16.70 -0.32 -4.43
C ARG A 162 -17.42 -0.34 -5.78
N LYS A 163 -18.38 0.57 -6.00
CA LYS A 163 -19.11 0.65 -7.28
C LYS A 163 -18.22 1.10 -8.44
N ASP A 164 -17.17 1.86 -8.18
CA ASP A 164 -16.19 2.26 -9.19
C ASP A 164 -15.44 1.07 -9.79
N PHE A 165 -15.49 -0.08 -9.12
CA PHE A 165 -14.89 -1.35 -9.53
C PHE A 165 -15.93 -2.38 -9.97
N GLY A 166 -17.20 -1.96 -10.18
CA GLY A 166 -18.26 -2.86 -10.63
C GLY A 166 -18.92 -3.71 -9.54
N LEU A 167 -18.54 -3.55 -8.26
CA LEU A 167 -19.13 -4.25 -7.13
C LEU A 167 -20.43 -3.54 -6.71
N THR A 168 -21.50 -3.76 -7.47
CA THR A 168 -22.75 -2.97 -7.37
C THR A 168 -23.86 -3.64 -6.58
N TRP A 169 -23.72 -4.94 -6.24
CA TRP A 169 -24.75 -5.67 -5.51
C TRP A 169 -25.18 -4.92 -4.23
N ASN A 170 -26.51 -4.85 -4.02
CA ASN A 170 -27.11 -4.30 -2.81
C ASN A 170 -28.55 -4.79 -2.66
N GLN A 171 -29.09 -4.63 -1.47
CA GLN A 171 -30.52 -4.80 -1.19
C GLN A 171 -31.05 -3.55 -0.49
N VAL A 172 -32.31 -3.24 -0.75
CA VAL A 172 -33.03 -2.17 -0.06
C VAL A 172 -33.92 -2.83 0.98
N VAL A 173 -33.79 -2.41 2.24
CA VAL A 173 -34.66 -2.88 3.32
C VAL A 173 -35.97 -2.14 3.34
N GLU A 174 -36.98 -2.63 4.08
CA GLU A 174 -38.35 -2.07 4.12
C GLU A 174 -38.38 -0.58 4.45
N THR A 175 -37.39 -0.06 5.19
CA THR A 175 -37.27 1.37 5.50
C THR A 175 -36.76 2.23 4.35
N GLY A 176 -36.44 1.64 3.19
CA GLY A 176 -35.86 2.33 2.05
C GLY A 176 -34.33 2.51 2.12
N GLN A 177 -33.68 2.04 3.20
CA GLN A 177 -32.23 2.11 3.34
C GLN A 177 -31.53 0.99 2.57
N VAL A 178 -30.32 1.27 2.08
CA VAL A 178 -29.46 0.25 1.47
C VAL A 178 -28.75 -0.59 2.54
N LEU A 179 -28.64 -1.89 2.27
CA LEU A 179 -28.05 -2.86 3.19
C LEU A 179 -26.56 -2.65 3.37
N VAL A 180 -25.83 -2.41 2.26
CA VAL A 180 -24.35 -2.31 2.23
C VAL A 180 -23.94 -0.95 1.71
N GLY A 181 -23.01 -0.30 2.41
CA GLY A 181 -22.44 0.98 2.00
C GLY A 181 -21.61 0.87 0.71
N GLU A 182 -21.25 2.01 0.17
CA GLU A 182 -20.46 2.11 -1.05
C GLU A 182 -18.97 2.29 -0.76
N GLU A 183 -18.65 3.02 0.32
CA GLU A 183 -17.29 3.29 0.74
C GLU A 183 -16.71 2.10 1.53
N VAL A 184 -15.51 1.70 1.13
CA VAL A 184 -14.70 0.66 1.77
C VAL A 184 -13.45 1.32 2.32
N GLU A 185 -13.32 1.29 3.64
CA GLU A 185 -12.10 1.70 4.35
C GLU A 185 -11.10 0.56 4.29
N ILE A 186 -9.90 0.82 3.80
CA ILE A 186 -8.80 -0.15 3.68
C ILE A 186 -7.70 0.26 4.65
N THR A 187 -7.20 -0.69 5.42
CA THR A 187 -6.06 -0.52 6.32
C THR A 187 -5.10 -1.69 6.13
N LEU A 188 -3.85 -1.37 5.84
CA LEU A 188 -2.77 -2.32 5.66
C LEU A 188 -1.74 -2.08 6.77
N GLU A 189 -1.48 -3.09 7.58
CA GLU A 189 -0.35 -3.13 8.51
C GLU A 189 0.71 -4.01 7.86
N VAL A 190 1.80 -3.41 7.41
CA VAL A 190 2.79 -4.10 6.57
C VAL A 190 4.14 -4.13 7.26
N GLU A 191 4.68 -5.33 7.37
CA GLU A 191 6.08 -5.57 7.71
C GLU A 191 6.77 -6.32 6.57
N GLY A 192 8.01 -5.96 6.28
CA GLY A 192 8.81 -6.61 5.27
C GLY A 192 10.19 -6.98 5.78
N ILE A 193 10.76 -8.00 5.18
CA ILE A 193 12.09 -8.51 5.44
C ILE A 193 12.96 -8.37 4.19
N VAL A 194 14.23 -7.98 4.35
CA VAL A 194 15.17 -7.86 3.23
C VAL A 194 15.34 -9.21 2.53
N LYS A 195 15.26 -9.17 1.19
CA LYS A 195 15.51 -10.34 0.33
C LYS A 195 17.00 -10.61 0.20
#